data_f22325c86ed91471269aeb072ed79a9c
#
_entry.id   f22325c86ed91471269aeb072ed79a9c
#
_cell.length_a   1.000
_cell.length_b   1.000
_cell.length_c   1.000
_cell.angle_alpha   90.00
_cell.angle_beta   90.00
_cell.angle_gamma   90.00
#
_symmetry.space_group_name_H-M   'P 1'
#
loop_
_entity.id
_entity.type
_entity.pdbx_description
1 polymer ?
#
loop_
_entity_poly.entity_id
_entity_poly.type
_entity_poly.pdbx_seq_one_letter_code
_entity_poly.pdbx_strand_id
1 'polypeptide(L)'
;MPDCTAAPFISHACFFFLQCTVSPLVERFAFPKNLTRGKRLRVICTVTEGDLPIEVEWWKDGLKIGGSNPASAKFGSQGIQVRRIDEYTSLLAISFLETTHAGNYSCVASNSVASFSRSATLTIRGEFIDLKLEIPRFH
;
A
#
# COMPACT_ATOMS: atom_id res chain seq x y z
N MET A 1 -2.14 7.50 -20.93
CA MET A 1 -1.76 8.85 -20.96
C MET A 1 -0.36 9.03 -21.43
N PRO A 2 -0.18 9.83 -22.36
CA PRO A 2 1.14 9.98 -22.87
C PRO A 2 1.99 10.69 -21.86
N ASP A 3 3.13 10.14 -21.71
CA ASP A 3 4.09 10.72 -20.87
C ASP A 3 4.89 11.65 -21.75
N CYS A 4 5.18 12.81 -21.28
CA CYS A 4 5.91 13.77 -22.07
C CYS A 4 7.28 13.28 -22.46
N THR A 5 7.83 12.36 -21.71
CA THR A 5 9.13 11.83 -22.04
C THR A 5 9.05 10.66 -22.99
N ALA A 6 7.85 10.21 -23.32
CA ALA A 6 7.71 9.00 -24.11
C ALA A 6 8.00 9.21 -25.60
N ALA A 7 7.77 10.38 -26.11
CA ALA A 7 7.98 10.63 -27.52
C ALA A 7 8.38 12.08 -27.75
N PRO A 8 9.42 12.32 -28.50
CA PRO A 8 9.93 13.67 -28.65
C PRO A 8 8.92 14.63 -29.25
N PHE A 9 8.17 14.21 -30.28
CA PHE A 9 7.24 15.13 -30.85
C PHE A 9 6.02 15.32 -29.97
N ILE A 10 5.72 14.39 -29.12
CA ILE A 10 4.63 14.58 -28.20
C ILE A 10 5.08 15.53 -27.12
N SER A 11 6.32 15.45 -26.72
CA SER A 11 6.80 16.37 -25.73
C SER A 11 6.75 17.80 -26.28
N HIS A 12 6.89 17.97 -27.56
CA HIS A 12 6.76 19.27 -28.14
C HIS A 12 5.32 19.76 -27.96
N ALA A 13 4.34 18.90 -28.17
CA ALA A 13 2.96 19.26 -27.97
C ALA A 13 2.69 19.59 -26.53
N CYS A 14 3.26 18.82 -25.61
CA CYS A 14 3.09 19.09 -24.22
C CYS A 14 3.64 20.45 -23.86
N PHE A 15 4.74 20.79 -24.45
CA PHE A 15 5.34 22.07 -24.17
C PHE A 15 4.40 23.21 -24.54
N PHE A 16 3.73 23.12 -25.66
CA PHE A 16 2.82 24.15 -26.08
C PHE A 16 1.66 24.30 -25.12
N PHE A 17 1.12 23.20 -24.63
CA PHE A 17 -0.05 23.29 -23.79
C PHE A 17 0.31 23.33 -22.31
N LEU A 18 1.56 23.26 -21.97
CA LEU A 18 1.99 23.27 -20.58
C LEU A 18 1.33 22.16 -19.81
N GLN A 19 1.03 21.07 -20.49
CA GLN A 19 0.29 19.97 -19.86
C GLN A 19 1.07 18.70 -19.79
N CYS A 20 2.36 18.80 -19.65
CA CYS A 20 3.21 17.64 -19.63
C CYS A 20 3.30 17.08 -18.21
N THR A 21 2.26 16.44 -17.78
CA THR A 21 2.19 15.92 -16.43
C THR A 21 2.56 14.44 -16.44
N VAL A 22 3.44 14.06 -15.56
CA VAL A 22 3.93 12.69 -15.50
C VAL A 22 3.03 11.86 -14.59
N SER A 23 2.64 10.69 -15.07
CA SER A 23 1.81 9.77 -14.33
C SER A 23 2.56 9.21 -13.13
N PRO A 24 1.86 8.85 -12.06
CA PRO A 24 2.51 8.24 -10.92
C PRO A 24 3.02 6.84 -11.24
N LEU A 25 4.11 6.46 -10.60
CA LEU A 25 4.62 5.11 -10.67
C LEU A 25 4.97 4.69 -9.24
N VAL A 26 4.41 3.56 -8.83
CA VAL A 26 4.61 3.05 -7.48
C VAL A 26 5.63 1.93 -7.53
N GLU A 27 6.59 1.98 -6.63
CA GLU A 27 7.58 0.94 -6.54
C GLU A 27 6.96 -0.33 -5.99
N ARG A 28 7.45 -1.48 -6.44
CA ARG A 28 6.92 -2.74 -5.94
C ARG A 28 7.25 -2.87 -4.46
N PHE A 29 6.34 -3.42 -3.72
CA PHE A 29 6.57 -3.71 -2.32
C PHE A 29 6.10 -5.14 -2.03
N ALA A 30 6.58 -5.69 -0.95
CA ALA A 30 6.20 -7.02 -0.55
C ALA A 30 6.19 -7.10 0.97
N PHE A 31 5.43 -8.04 1.48
CA PHE A 31 5.42 -8.27 2.92
C PHE A 31 6.45 -9.32 3.28
N PRO A 32 7.04 -9.23 4.46
CA PRO A 32 7.96 -10.28 4.90
C PRO A 32 7.23 -11.62 4.95
N LYS A 33 7.98 -12.69 4.76
CA LYS A 33 7.41 -14.01 4.88
C LYS A 33 7.51 -14.48 6.30
N ASN A 34 6.74 -15.49 6.62
CA ASN A 34 6.79 -16.11 7.94
C ASN A 34 6.38 -15.20 9.07
N LEU A 35 5.45 -14.31 8.78
CA LEU A 35 4.89 -13.47 9.83
C LEU A 35 3.91 -14.29 10.65
N THR A 36 3.94 -14.08 11.95
CA THR A 36 3.06 -14.78 12.87
C THR A 36 2.28 -13.77 13.70
N ARG A 37 1.24 -14.27 14.33
CA ARG A 37 0.40 -13.45 15.17
C ARG A 37 1.24 -12.78 16.25
N GLY A 38 0.93 -11.53 16.53
CA GLY A 38 1.61 -10.76 17.57
C GLY A 38 2.79 -9.93 17.08
N LYS A 39 3.28 -10.18 15.88
CA LYS A 39 4.40 -9.40 15.39
C LYS A 39 3.95 -8.04 14.91
N ARG A 40 4.90 -7.15 14.78
CA ARG A 40 4.65 -5.84 14.21
C ARG A 40 4.99 -5.84 12.74
N LEU A 41 4.24 -5.07 11.98
CA LEU A 41 4.48 -4.96 10.55
C LEU A 41 4.50 -3.51 10.15
N ARG A 42 5.45 -3.14 9.32
CA ARG A 42 5.48 -1.85 8.68
C ARG A 42 5.85 -2.06 7.23
N VAL A 43 5.10 -1.43 6.35
CA VAL A 43 5.42 -1.49 4.93
C VAL A 43 5.24 -0.11 4.34
N ILE A 44 6.11 0.23 3.43
CA ILE A 44 6.13 1.56 2.84
C ILE A 44 5.76 1.47 1.38
N CYS A 45 4.91 2.39 0.95
CA CYS A 45 4.59 2.56 -0.45
C CYS A 45 5.34 3.79 -0.93
N THR A 46 6.19 3.63 -1.92
CA THR A 46 6.99 4.72 -2.45
C THR A 46 6.58 5.01 -3.89
N VAL A 47 6.31 6.28 -4.15
CA VAL A 47 6.03 6.74 -5.50
C VAL A 47 7.35 7.23 -6.07
N THR A 48 7.82 6.60 -7.13
CA THR A 48 9.14 6.91 -7.66
C THR A 48 9.09 7.91 -8.81
N GLU A 49 7.93 8.09 -9.43
CA GLU A 49 7.75 9.06 -10.49
C GLU A 49 6.35 9.63 -10.39
N GLY A 50 6.17 10.81 -10.92
CA GLY A 50 4.85 11.41 -10.99
C GLY A 50 4.89 12.86 -10.54
N ASP A 51 4.07 13.68 -11.17
CA ASP A 51 3.99 15.08 -10.80
C ASP A 51 3.00 15.30 -9.68
N LEU A 52 3.37 16.17 -8.77
CA LEU A 52 2.52 16.53 -7.64
C LEU A 52 1.37 17.42 -8.10
N PRO A 53 0.28 17.42 -7.39
CA PRO A 53 0.04 16.69 -6.13
C PRO A 53 -0.32 15.24 -6.41
N ILE A 54 0.11 14.37 -5.52
CA ILE A 54 -0.18 12.95 -5.62
C ILE A 54 -0.92 12.50 -4.37
N GLU A 55 -2.03 11.77 -4.58
CA GLU A 55 -2.77 11.16 -3.49
C GLU A 55 -2.31 9.73 -3.39
N VAL A 56 -2.09 9.24 -2.19
CA VAL A 56 -1.70 7.85 -1.99
C VAL A 56 -2.70 7.21 -1.06
N GLU A 57 -3.26 6.09 -1.47
CA GLU A 57 -4.27 5.38 -0.71
C GLU A 57 -3.89 3.93 -0.52
N TRP A 58 -4.29 3.37 0.60
CA TRP A 58 -4.13 1.95 0.85
C TRP A 58 -5.49 1.28 0.85
N TRP A 59 -5.53 0.10 0.27
CA TRP A 59 -6.76 -0.69 0.19
C TRP A 59 -6.48 -2.10 0.67
N LYS A 60 -7.43 -2.73 1.30
CA LYS A 60 -7.34 -4.12 1.72
C LYS A 60 -8.56 -4.86 1.20
N ASP A 61 -8.33 -5.88 0.39
CA ASP A 61 -9.40 -6.71 -0.17
C ASP A 61 -10.52 -5.87 -0.79
N GLY A 62 -10.12 -4.81 -1.48
CA GLY A 62 -11.08 -3.96 -2.18
C GLY A 62 -11.73 -2.87 -1.36
N LEU A 63 -11.33 -2.71 -0.11
CA LEU A 63 -11.87 -1.64 0.74
C LEU A 63 -10.77 -0.66 1.11
N LYS A 64 -11.08 0.61 1.01
CA LYS A 64 -10.10 1.64 1.32
C LYS A 64 -9.85 1.67 2.82
N ILE A 65 -8.60 1.78 3.21
CA ILE A 65 -8.21 1.89 4.59
C ILE A 65 -8.11 3.36 4.94
N GLY A 66 -8.72 3.74 6.04
CA GLY A 66 -8.52 5.09 6.55
C GLY A 66 -9.41 6.16 5.96
N GLY A 67 -10.44 5.83 5.28
CA GLY A 67 -11.36 6.84 4.77
C GLY A 67 -12.46 7.16 5.77
N SER A 68 -13.35 8.04 5.38
CA SER A 68 -14.50 8.39 6.21
C SER A 68 -15.65 7.41 6.02
N ASN A 69 -15.48 6.43 5.16
CA ASN A 69 -16.49 5.43 4.92
C ASN A 69 -16.64 4.56 6.18
N PRO A 70 -17.85 4.26 6.62
CA PRO A 70 -18.02 3.41 7.80
C PRO A 70 -17.35 2.05 7.67
N ALA A 71 -17.28 1.50 6.45
CA ALA A 71 -16.62 0.22 6.25
C ALA A 71 -15.12 0.33 6.51
N SER A 72 -14.54 1.51 6.35
CA SER A 72 -13.13 1.70 6.60
C SER A 72 -12.81 1.80 8.08
N ALA A 73 -13.80 2.13 8.88
CA ALA A 73 -13.56 2.32 10.29
C ALA A 73 -13.11 1.04 10.98
N LYS A 74 -13.49 -0.10 10.43
CA LYS A 74 -13.09 -1.35 11.04
C LYS A 74 -11.59 -1.58 10.97
N PHE A 75 -10.92 -0.97 10.01
CA PHE A 75 -9.47 -1.18 9.91
C PHE A 75 -8.76 -0.46 11.05
N GLY A 76 -9.26 0.69 11.45
CA GLY A 76 -8.70 1.37 12.60
C GLY A 76 -8.90 0.56 13.86
N SER A 77 -10.07 -0.05 14.02
CA SER A 77 -10.32 -0.85 15.20
C SER A 77 -9.51 -2.14 15.18
N GLN A 78 -9.02 -2.55 14.01
CA GLN A 78 -8.15 -3.70 13.91
C GLN A 78 -6.68 -3.31 14.08
N GLY A 79 -6.39 -2.07 14.38
CA GLY A 79 -5.02 -1.64 14.61
C GLY A 79 -4.20 -1.35 13.37
N ILE A 80 -4.85 -1.16 12.23
CA ILE A 80 -4.15 -0.80 11.01
C ILE A 80 -4.08 0.71 10.92
N GLN A 81 -2.88 1.24 10.80
CA GLN A 81 -2.68 2.68 10.70
C GLN A 81 -1.96 3.02 9.41
N VAL A 82 -2.40 4.09 8.79
CA VAL A 82 -1.78 4.59 7.56
C VAL A 82 -1.33 6.01 7.84
N ARG A 83 -0.09 6.30 7.47
CA ARG A 83 0.44 7.64 7.70
C ARG A 83 1.25 8.11 6.50
N ARG A 84 1.01 9.34 6.08
CA ARG A 84 1.78 9.94 5.03
C ARG A 84 3.11 10.40 5.61
N ILE A 85 4.20 9.93 5.00
CA ILE A 85 5.53 10.31 5.48
C ILE A 85 5.96 11.59 4.76
N ASP A 86 5.82 11.62 3.45
CA ASP A 86 6.09 12.82 2.65
C ASP A 86 5.24 12.75 1.40
N GLU A 87 5.49 13.62 0.46
CA GLU A 87 4.65 13.73 -0.72
C GLU A 87 4.70 12.49 -1.61
N TYR A 88 5.68 11.63 -1.43
CA TYR A 88 5.86 10.47 -2.27
C TYR A 88 5.83 9.15 -1.49
N THR A 89 5.59 9.20 -0.21
CA THR A 89 5.77 8.01 0.63
C THR A 89 4.65 7.87 1.65
N SER A 90 4.08 6.68 1.73
CA SER A 90 3.04 6.38 2.72
C SER A 90 3.40 5.11 3.47
N LEU A 91 3.12 5.10 4.76
CA LEU A 91 3.43 3.98 5.63
C LEU A 91 2.15 3.30 6.07
N LEU A 92 2.12 1.97 5.97
CA LEU A 92 1.08 1.16 6.56
C LEU A 92 1.70 0.43 7.74
N ALA A 93 1.10 0.53 8.90
CA ALA A 93 1.65 -0.08 10.11
C ALA A 93 0.58 -0.86 10.85
N ILE A 94 0.96 -2.03 11.35
CA ILE A 94 0.10 -2.85 12.18
C ILE A 94 0.93 -3.21 13.41
N SER A 95 0.46 -2.82 14.58
CA SER A 95 1.23 -3.00 15.79
C SER A 95 1.19 -4.42 16.33
N PHE A 96 0.11 -5.12 16.09
CA PHE A 96 -0.06 -6.48 16.60
C PHE A 96 -0.80 -7.27 15.54
N LEU A 97 -0.10 -8.14 14.84
CA LEU A 97 -0.70 -8.89 13.76
C LEU A 97 -1.67 -9.94 14.28
N GLU A 98 -2.82 -10.00 13.62
CA GLU A 98 -3.81 -11.04 13.88
C GLU A 98 -4.09 -11.72 12.55
N THR A 99 -4.68 -12.89 12.59
CA THR A 99 -4.98 -13.60 11.35
C THR A 99 -5.96 -12.83 10.47
N THR A 100 -6.77 -11.97 11.05
CA THR A 100 -7.70 -11.16 10.28
C THR A 100 -6.99 -10.11 9.42
N HIS A 101 -5.73 -9.84 9.69
CA HIS A 101 -4.98 -8.87 8.89
C HIS A 101 -4.51 -9.46 7.56
N ALA A 102 -4.57 -10.77 7.40
CA ALA A 102 -4.15 -11.39 6.14
C ALA A 102 -5.07 -10.94 5.02
N GLY A 103 -4.53 -10.77 3.84
CA GLY A 103 -5.32 -10.36 2.70
C GLY A 103 -4.47 -9.70 1.64
N ASN A 104 -5.14 -9.18 0.64
CA ASN A 104 -4.49 -8.52 -0.47
C ASN A 104 -4.51 -7.01 -0.25
N TYR A 105 -3.33 -6.43 -0.16
CA TYR A 105 -3.20 -5.00 0.07
C TYR A 105 -2.73 -4.32 -1.20
N SER A 106 -3.31 -3.16 -1.47
CA SER A 106 -2.92 -2.37 -2.63
C SER A 106 -2.59 -0.96 -2.20
N CYS A 107 -1.55 -0.42 -2.79
CA CYS A 107 -1.22 0.98 -2.65
C CYS A 107 -1.52 1.65 -3.98
N VAL A 108 -2.34 2.68 -3.96
CA VAL A 108 -2.78 3.38 -5.15
C VAL A 108 -2.31 4.81 -5.09
N ALA A 109 -1.56 5.22 -6.10
CA ALA A 109 -1.13 6.61 -6.22
C ALA A 109 -1.81 7.23 -7.41
N SER A 110 -2.31 8.44 -7.24
CA SER A 110 -3.01 9.13 -8.33
C SER A 110 -2.68 10.60 -8.35
N ASN A 111 -2.64 11.15 -9.53
CA ASN A 111 -2.53 12.59 -9.71
C ASN A 111 -3.57 13.03 -10.74
N SER A 112 -3.44 14.22 -11.29
CA SER A 112 -4.47 14.75 -12.15
C SER A 112 -4.63 13.99 -13.46
N VAL A 113 -3.67 13.19 -13.85
CA VAL A 113 -3.72 12.52 -15.15
C VAL A 113 -3.89 11.01 -15.07
N ALA A 114 -3.54 10.38 -13.97
CA ALA A 114 -3.57 8.92 -13.95
C ALA A 114 -3.50 8.36 -12.53
N SER A 115 -3.84 7.08 -12.42
CA SER A 115 -3.68 6.32 -11.18
C SER A 115 -2.84 5.10 -11.48
N PHE A 116 -2.08 4.67 -10.49
CA PHE A 116 -1.26 3.48 -10.63
C PHE A 116 -1.29 2.73 -9.30
N SER A 117 -1.39 1.42 -9.34
CA SER A 117 -1.45 0.65 -8.11
C SER A 117 -0.47 -0.50 -8.11
N ARG A 118 -0.03 -0.87 -6.92
CA ARG A 118 0.74 -2.08 -6.70
C ARG A 118 0.06 -2.86 -5.59
N SER A 119 0.09 -4.16 -5.70
CA SER A 119 -0.55 -5.02 -4.72
C SER A 119 0.40 -6.08 -4.22
N ALA A 120 0.17 -6.51 -2.99
CA ALA A 120 0.91 -7.60 -2.40
C ALA A 120 0.00 -8.31 -1.41
N THR A 121 0.24 -9.59 -1.22
CA THR A 121 -0.57 -10.38 -0.32
C THR A 121 0.15 -10.56 0.99
N LEU A 122 -0.56 -10.30 2.07
CA LEU A 122 -0.04 -10.51 3.41
C LEU A 122 -0.57 -11.85 3.91
N THR A 123 0.35 -12.73 4.28
CA THR A 123 -0.03 -14.01 4.85
C THR A 123 0.50 -14.09 6.28
N ILE A 124 -0.29 -14.68 7.13
CA ILE A 124 0.07 -14.77 8.54
C ILE A 124 -0.07 -16.23 8.95
N ARG A 125 0.99 -16.77 9.51
CA ARG A 125 0.99 -18.16 9.87
C ARG A 125 0.19 -18.34 11.14
N GLY A 126 -0.56 -19.41 11.14
CA GLY A 126 -1.38 -19.71 12.28
C GLY A 126 -0.55 -20.37 13.34
N GLU A 127 -0.13 -19.58 14.21
CA GLU A 127 0.75 -20.08 15.12
C GLU A 127 0.17 -20.91 16.13
N PHE A 128 -1.07 -20.88 16.25
CA PHE A 128 -1.62 -21.74 17.15
C PHE A 128 -1.19 -23.10 16.89
N ILE A 129 -0.80 -23.34 15.76
CA ILE A 129 -0.35 -24.59 15.49
C ILE A 129 0.82 -24.87 16.28
N ASP A 130 1.62 -23.94 16.47
CA ASP A 130 2.80 -24.16 17.15
C ASP A 130 2.51 -24.31 18.54
N LEU A 131 1.51 -23.66 18.99
CA LEU A 131 1.31 -23.73 20.27
C LEU A 131 1.03 -25.00 20.74
N LYS A 132 0.33 -25.66 20.08
CA LYS A 132 -0.01 -26.86 20.48
C LYS A 132 1.02 -27.70 20.66
N LEU A 133 1.85 -27.50 20.12
CA LEU A 133 2.82 -28.31 20.17
C LEU A 133 3.46 -28.14 21.34
N GLU A 134 3.24 -27.44 21.79
CA GLU A 134 3.77 -27.39 22.73
C GLU A 134 3.46 -27.73 23.61
N ILE A 135 3.01 -27.90 23.62
CA ILE A 135 2.80 -28.35 24.26
C ILE A 135 3.07 -29.05 24.76
N PRO A 136 3.05 -29.31 24.83
CA PRO A 136 3.31 -29.94 25.25
C PRO A 136 4.11 -30.31 25.75
N ARG A 137 4.41 -30.26 25.73
CA ARG A 137 5.09 -30.70 25.98
C ARG A 137 5.72 -30.71 26.82
N PHE A 138 5.57 -30.35 26.74
CA PHE A 138 6.13 -30.49 27.30
C PHE A 138 6.48 -30.89 27.93
N HIS A 139 6.54 -30.79 27.99
CA HIS A 139 6.79 -31.19 28.24
C HIS A 139 7.27 -31.39 28.56
#